data_2b97cdac1ce770d0427c937fff53cecc
#
_entry.id   2b97cdac1ce770d0427c937fff53cecc
#
_cell.length_a   1.000
_cell.length_b   1.000
_cell.length_c   1.000
_cell.angle_alpha   90.00
_cell.angle_beta   90.00
_cell.angle_gamma   90.00
#
_symmetry.space_group_name_H-M   'P 1'
#
loop_
_entity.id
_entity.type
_entity.pdbx_description
1 polymer ?
#
loop_
_entity_poly.entity_id
_entity_poly.type
_entity_poly.pdbx_seq_one_letter_code
_entity_poly.pdbx_strand_id
1 'polypeptide(L)'
;MSRTSARGNEADGAGARRRQILEIAAQLFARKGYRGTSMRDIGEAAGVLGGSLYHHIKSKDALFVELHHAALDAAEARIKAALSGEDDPWARLEAACSALLEIQLDPDSLTMPMMNDFREVPDAVRAALVDRRDRFEMLFRDLVAMLPLPTDIDRSIYRNLLLSQLNSAADWVRPGRLTAREIATQVARVFRHPDPAE
;
A
#
# COMPACT_ATOMS: atom_id res chain seq x y z
N MET A 1 -9.38 44.58 15.17
CA MET A 1 -9.83 43.22 14.87
C MET A 1 -9.13 42.69 13.59
N SER A 2 -7.87 42.23 13.69
CA SER A 2 -7.19 41.72 12.46
C SER A 2 -5.94 40.85 12.78
N ARG A 3 -6.07 39.87 13.69
CA ARG A 3 -4.97 38.93 14.03
C ARG A 3 -5.31 37.46 13.79
N THR A 4 -6.54 37.12 13.47
CA THR A 4 -7.01 35.72 13.31
C THR A 4 -6.82 35.20 11.88
N SER A 5 -6.83 36.09 10.87
CA SER A 5 -6.75 35.71 9.46
C SER A 5 -5.33 35.30 9.00
N ALA A 6 -4.27 35.85 9.58
CA ALA A 6 -2.89 35.55 9.20
C ALA A 6 -2.42 34.15 9.65
N ARG A 7 -2.85 33.71 10.84
CA ARG A 7 -2.50 32.36 11.37
C ARG A 7 -3.13 31.21 10.60
N GLY A 8 -4.32 31.39 10.04
CA GLY A 8 -4.97 30.37 9.19
C GLY A 8 -4.23 30.12 7.89
N ASN A 9 -3.73 31.18 7.26
CA ASN A 9 -3.01 31.10 5.98
C ASN A 9 -1.59 30.51 6.12
N GLU A 10 -0.89 30.75 7.23
CA GLU A 10 0.41 30.16 7.53
C GLU A 10 0.32 28.66 7.84
N ALA A 11 -0.72 28.23 8.57
CA ALA A 11 -0.96 26.82 8.85
C ALA A 11 -1.32 26.01 7.59
N ASP A 12 -2.10 26.59 6.68
CA ASP A 12 -2.45 25.99 5.40
C ASP A 12 -1.21 25.88 4.49
N GLY A 13 -0.37 26.90 4.46
CA GLY A 13 0.88 26.88 3.69
C GLY A 13 1.89 25.84 4.22
N ALA A 14 2.02 25.72 5.55
CA ALA A 14 2.89 24.72 6.15
C ALA A 14 2.39 23.29 5.89
N GLY A 15 1.06 23.06 5.94
CA GLY A 15 0.44 21.79 5.60
C GLY A 15 0.63 21.40 4.11
N ALA A 16 0.45 22.35 3.20
CA ALA A 16 0.68 22.14 1.77
C ALA A 16 2.16 21.81 1.47
N ARG A 17 3.08 22.52 2.14
CA ARG A 17 4.51 22.26 1.99
C ARG A 17 4.93 20.88 2.49
N ARG A 18 4.37 20.46 3.63
CA ARG A 18 4.62 19.13 4.17
C ARG A 18 4.11 18.04 3.21
N ARG A 19 2.92 18.18 2.65
CA ARG A 19 2.40 17.23 1.64
C ARG A 19 3.33 17.11 0.44
N GLN A 20 3.79 18.22 -0.11
CA GLN A 20 4.76 18.22 -1.21
C GLN A 20 6.06 17.48 -0.87
N ILE A 21 6.58 17.65 0.35
CA ILE A 21 7.78 16.92 0.80
C ILE A 21 7.50 15.43 0.89
N LEU A 22 6.33 15.02 1.40
CA LEU A 22 5.91 13.61 1.47
C LEU A 22 5.83 12.97 0.09
N GLU A 23 5.23 13.63 -0.88
CA GLU A 23 5.12 13.16 -2.27
C GLU A 23 6.50 12.97 -2.92
N ILE A 24 7.39 13.96 -2.79
CA ILE A 24 8.76 13.88 -3.31
C ILE A 24 9.55 12.75 -2.64
N ALA A 25 9.41 12.60 -1.32
CA ALA A 25 10.07 11.52 -0.59
C ALA A 25 9.57 10.14 -1.03
N ALA A 26 8.26 9.98 -1.21
CA ALA A 26 7.67 8.75 -1.73
C ALA A 26 8.25 8.39 -3.11
N GLN A 27 8.37 9.36 -4.03
CA GLN A 27 8.99 9.17 -5.34
C GLN A 27 10.46 8.74 -5.25
N LEU A 28 11.23 9.34 -4.35
CA LEU A 28 12.63 9.00 -4.16
C LEU A 28 12.80 7.60 -3.58
N PHE A 29 12.01 7.24 -2.56
CA PHE A 29 12.02 5.90 -1.99
C PHE A 29 11.58 4.84 -3.02
N ALA A 30 10.58 5.12 -3.83
CA ALA A 30 10.14 4.22 -4.89
C ALA A 30 11.23 3.95 -5.94
N ARG A 31 12.01 4.99 -6.32
CA ARG A 31 13.04 4.87 -7.37
C ARG A 31 14.38 4.36 -6.87
N LYS A 32 14.81 4.77 -5.68
CA LYS A 32 16.17 4.55 -5.16
C LYS A 32 16.21 3.57 -3.98
N GLY A 33 15.05 3.14 -3.49
CA GLY A 33 14.93 2.36 -2.26
C GLY A 33 15.22 3.19 -0.99
N TYR A 34 15.04 2.53 0.16
CA TYR A 34 15.30 3.16 1.45
C TYR A 34 16.78 3.58 1.60
N ARG A 35 17.74 2.68 1.29
CA ARG A 35 19.18 2.95 1.44
C ARG A 35 19.69 4.01 0.48
N GLY A 36 19.21 4.00 -0.76
CA GLY A 36 19.62 4.91 -1.81
C GLY A 36 19.06 6.35 -1.67
N THR A 37 18.20 6.60 -0.67
CA THR A 37 17.58 7.91 -0.43
C THR A 37 18.10 8.51 0.86
N SER A 38 18.60 9.75 0.82
CA SER A 38 19.02 10.52 1.99
C SER A 38 18.08 11.69 2.27
N MET A 39 18.11 12.21 3.51
CA MET A 39 17.39 13.44 3.86
C MET A 39 17.84 14.64 3.03
N ARG A 40 19.12 14.65 2.60
CA ARG A 40 19.66 15.68 1.73
C ARG A 40 19.04 15.60 0.33
N ASP A 41 18.94 14.40 -0.26
CA ASP A 41 18.28 14.21 -1.56
C ASP A 41 16.83 14.69 -1.53
N ILE A 42 16.11 14.39 -0.43
CA ILE A 42 14.72 14.83 -0.25
C ILE A 42 14.66 16.36 -0.15
N GLY A 43 15.55 16.99 0.63
CA GLY A 43 15.62 18.45 0.77
C GLY A 43 15.92 19.13 -0.56
N GLU A 44 16.92 18.65 -1.30
CA GLU A 44 17.31 19.17 -2.61
C GLU A 44 16.16 19.04 -3.63
N ALA A 45 15.54 17.87 -3.72
CA ALA A 45 14.41 17.63 -4.63
C ALA A 45 13.17 18.46 -4.26
N ALA A 46 12.93 18.69 -2.96
CA ALA A 46 11.84 19.52 -2.49
C ALA A 46 12.16 21.04 -2.56
N GLY A 47 13.38 21.43 -2.88
CA GLY A 47 13.79 22.83 -2.86
C GLY A 47 13.74 23.46 -1.45
N VAL A 48 14.09 22.69 -0.41
CA VAL A 48 14.16 23.14 0.99
C VAL A 48 15.59 23.09 1.50
N LEU A 49 15.99 24.11 2.20
CA LEU A 49 17.27 24.11 2.91
C LEU A 49 17.23 23.05 4.03
N GLY A 50 18.35 22.34 4.25
CA GLY A 50 18.42 21.19 5.16
C GLY A 50 17.83 21.46 6.56
N GLY A 51 18.11 22.63 7.16
CA GLY A 51 17.52 23.02 8.45
C GLY A 51 15.99 23.14 8.41
N SER A 52 15.43 23.65 7.31
CA SER A 52 13.98 23.80 7.16
C SER A 52 13.26 22.46 6.99
N LEU A 53 13.91 21.45 6.39
CA LEU A 53 13.35 20.12 6.21
C LEU A 53 13.04 19.46 7.58
N TYR A 54 13.94 19.62 8.55
CA TYR A 54 13.78 19.04 9.89
C TYR A 54 12.68 19.70 10.72
N HIS A 55 12.17 20.86 10.34
CA HIS A 55 10.94 21.42 10.93
C HIS A 55 9.70 20.65 10.50
N HIS A 56 9.72 19.99 9.33
CA HIS A 56 8.60 19.24 8.80
C HIS A 56 8.73 17.72 9.04
N ILE A 57 9.96 17.19 9.04
CA ILE A 57 10.26 15.76 9.04
C ILE A 57 11.32 15.45 10.10
N LYS A 58 10.99 14.56 11.06
CA LYS A 58 11.86 14.23 12.19
C LYS A 58 13.11 13.46 11.78
N SER A 59 12.94 12.44 10.92
CA SER A 59 14.02 11.59 10.42
C SER A 59 13.59 10.86 9.16
N LYS A 60 14.55 10.26 8.45
CA LYS A 60 14.29 9.37 7.30
C LYS A 60 13.42 8.19 7.70
N ASP A 61 13.71 7.58 8.83
CA ASP A 61 12.99 6.41 9.36
C ASP A 61 11.53 6.76 9.65
N ALA A 62 11.29 7.85 10.38
CA ALA A 62 9.93 8.30 10.69
C ALA A 62 9.15 8.66 9.41
N LEU A 63 9.79 9.30 8.46
CA LEU A 63 9.20 9.62 7.17
C LEU A 63 8.81 8.36 6.38
N PHE A 64 9.73 7.39 6.32
CA PHE A 64 9.49 6.13 5.61
C PHE A 64 8.31 5.35 6.24
N VAL A 65 8.28 5.24 7.58
CA VAL A 65 7.19 4.59 8.32
C VAL A 65 5.86 5.31 8.07
N GLU A 66 5.84 6.64 8.12
CA GLU A 66 4.64 7.45 7.87
C GLU A 66 4.09 7.21 6.46
N LEU A 67 4.94 7.27 5.44
CA LEU A 67 4.54 7.05 4.04
C LEU A 67 4.02 5.63 3.83
N HIS A 68 4.67 4.66 4.42
CA HIS A 68 4.26 3.26 4.34
C HIS A 68 2.89 3.03 5.01
N HIS A 69 2.65 3.61 6.19
CA HIS A 69 1.35 3.52 6.86
C HIS A 69 0.26 4.18 6.03
N ALA A 70 0.50 5.39 5.50
CA ALA A 70 -0.45 6.08 4.65
C ALA A 70 -0.79 5.28 3.38
N ALA A 71 0.19 4.60 2.79
CA ALA A 71 -0.01 3.71 1.65
C ALA A 71 -0.93 2.53 1.98
N LEU A 72 -0.68 1.85 3.09
CA LEU A 72 -1.52 0.74 3.54
C LEU A 72 -2.93 1.20 3.92
N ASP A 73 -3.07 2.38 4.54
CA ASP A 73 -4.37 2.96 4.88
C ASP A 73 -5.19 3.26 3.61
N ALA A 74 -4.56 3.82 2.59
CA ALA A 74 -5.20 4.10 1.31
C ALA A 74 -5.60 2.80 0.57
N ALA A 75 -4.73 1.79 0.56
CA ALA A 75 -5.00 0.49 -0.03
C ALA A 75 -6.17 -0.21 0.68
N GLU A 76 -6.16 -0.22 2.01
CA GLU A 76 -7.24 -0.79 2.82
C GLU A 76 -8.58 -0.10 2.56
N ALA A 77 -8.60 1.23 2.51
CA ALA A 77 -9.81 2.00 2.22
C ALA A 77 -10.37 1.67 0.81
N ARG A 78 -9.48 1.56 -0.19
CA ARG A 78 -9.87 1.22 -1.56
C ARG A 78 -10.43 -0.19 -1.66
N ILE A 79 -9.81 -1.17 -1.01
CA ILE A 79 -10.32 -2.55 -0.97
C ILE A 79 -11.67 -2.59 -0.25
N LYS A 80 -11.82 -1.95 0.90
CA LYS A 80 -13.10 -1.89 1.63
C LYS A 80 -14.21 -1.26 0.79
N ALA A 81 -13.91 -0.22 0.03
CA ALA A 81 -14.87 0.38 -0.90
C ALA A 81 -15.29 -0.59 -2.01
N ALA A 82 -14.36 -1.39 -2.55
CA ALA A 82 -14.65 -2.39 -3.57
C ALA A 82 -15.52 -3.56 -3.03
N LEU A 83 -15.49 -3.82 -1.73
CA LEU A 83 -16.31 -4.85 -1.07
C LEU A 83 -17.74 -4.38 -0.76
N SER A 84 -18.04 -3.09 -0.91
CA SER A 84 -19.33 -2.53 -0.51
C SER A 84 -20.46 -3.03 -1.43
N GLY A 85 -21.49 -3.62 -0.83
CA GLY A 85 -22.66 -4.12 -1.55
C GLY A 85 -22.47 -5.49 -2.21
N GLU A 86 -21.36 -6.18 -1.94
CA GLU A 86 -21.12 -7.53 -2.41
C GLU A 86 -21.20 -8.51 -1.24
N ASP A 87 -22.07 -9.51 -1.35
CA ASP A 87 -22.36 -10.49 -0.30
C ASP A 87 -21.77 -11.88 -0.62
N ASP A 88 -21.59 -12.23 -1.90
CA ASP A 88 -21.01 -13.53 -2.27
C ASP A 88 -19.53 -13.60 -1.88
N PRO A 89 -19.09 -14.60 -1.11
CA PRO A 89 -17.73 -14.71 -0.62
C PRO A 89 -16.66 -14.72 -1.75
N TRP A 90 -16.95 -15.39 -2.88
CA TRP A 90 -16.03 -15.46 -4.01
C TRP A 90 -15.96 -14.12 -4.76
N ALA A 91 -17.08 -13.47 -4.97
CA ALA A 91 -17.13 -12.15 -5.59
C ALA A 91 -16.44 -11.10 -4.72
N ARG A 92 -16.58 -11.18 -3.39
CA ARG A 92 -15.82 -10.33 -2.44
C ARG A 92 -14.32 -10.54 -2.57
N LEU A 93 -13.85 -11.78 -2.63
CA LEU A 93 -12.43 -12.07 -2.82
C LEU A 93 -11.93 -11.52 -4.15
N GLU A 94 -12.68 -11.72 -5.25
CA GLU A 94 -12.34 -11.21 -6.57
C GLU A 94 -12.26 -9.68 -6.59
N ALA A 95 -13.21 -9.00 -5.95
CA ALA A 95 -13.23 -7.53 -5.83
C ALA A 95 -11.99 -7.02 -5.04
N ALA A 96 -11.63 -7.69 -3.94
CA ALA A 96 -10.44 -7.36 -3.17
C ALA A 96 -9.15 -7.57 -3.99
N CYS A 97 -9.05 -8.69 -4.72
CA CYS A 97 -7.93 -8.97 -5.61
C CYS A 97 -7.81 -7.93 -6.73
N SER A 98 -8.95 -7.53 -7.34
CA SER A 98 -8.99 -6.49 -8.37
C SER A 98 -8.47 -5.17 -7.84
N ALA A 99 -9.00 -4.72 -6.70
CA ALA A 99 -8.58 -3.47 -6.08
C ALA A 99 -7.09 -3.46 -5.70
N LEU A 100 -6.56 -4.58 -5.18
CA LEU A 100 -5.14 -4.72 -4.86
C LEU A 100 -4.29 -4.71 -6.13
N LEU A 101 -4.68 -5.43 -7.19
CA LEU A 101 -3.95 -5.44 -8.46
C LEU A 101 -3.97 -4.07 -9.16
N GLU A 102 -5.08 -3.34 -9.09
CA GLU A 102 -5.14 -1.97 -9.61
C GLU A 102 -4.12 -1.05 -8.92
N ILE A 103 -3.90 -1.24 -7.60
CA ILE A 103 -2.88 -0.50 -6.86
C ILE A 103 -1.47 -0.99 -7.24
N GLN A 104 -1.27 -2.31 -7.38
CA GLN A 104 0.03 -2.92 -7.70
C GLN A 104 0.53 -2.60 -9.11
N LEU A 105 -0.38 -2.49 -10.07
CA LEU A 105 -0.07 -2.30 -11.49
C LEU A 105 -0.20 -0.85 -11.93
N ASP A 106 -0.58 0.06 -11.04
CA ASP A 106 -0.64 1.49 -11.32
C ASP A 106 0.81 2.05 -11.43
N PRO A 107 1.24 2.48 -12.62
CA PRO A 107 2.59 3.01 -12.82
C PRO A 107 2.85 4.30 -12.04
N ASP A 108 1.79 5.02 -11.68
CA ASP A 108 1.86 6.24 -10.88
C ASP A 108 1.76 5.96 -9.38
N SER A 109 1.55 4.69 -8.99
CA SER A 109 1.52 4.27 -7.59
C SER A 109 2.92 4.35 -7.00
N LEU A 110 3.15 5.40 -6.23
CA LEU A 110 4.42 5.63 -5.51
C LEU A 110 4.57 4.70 -4.28
N THR A 111 3.51 3.99 -3.94
CA THR A 111 3.38 3.28 -2.68
C THR A 111 3.84 1.83 -2.76
N MET A 112 3.73 1.21 -3.93
CA MET A 112 3.95 -0.23 -4.07
C MET A 112 5.42 -0.68 -4.02
N PRO A 113 6.37 -0.01 -4.69
CA PRO A 113 7.78 -0.37 -4.53
C PRO A 113 8.27 -0.24 -3.09
N MET A 114 7.71 0.74 -2.35
CA MET A 114 8.01 0.93 -0.93
C MET A 114 7.46 -0.20 -0.05
N MET A 115 6.28 -0.72 -0.37
CA MET A 115 5.60 -1.74 0.46
C MET A 115 6.28 -3.11 0.37
N ASN A 116 6.97 -3.40 -0.72
CA ASN A 116 7.56 -4.71 -0.97
C ASN A 116 9.04 -4.82 -0.60
N ASP A 117 9.74 -3.71 -0.38
CA ASP A 117 11.18 -3.72 -0.08
C ASP A 117 11.49 -3.49 1.40
N PHE A 118 11.34 -4.55 2.18
CA PHE A 118 11.70 -4.57 3.61
C PHE A 118 13.11 -5.09 3.89
N ARG A 119 13.82 -5.57 2.87
CA ARG A 119 15.10 -6.26 3.08
C ARG A 119 16.21 -5.33 3.51
N GLU A 120 16.10 -4.06 3.14
CA GLU A 120 17.16 -3.08 3.33
C GLU A 120 16.87 -2.03 4.42
N VAL A 121 15.73 -2.12 5.10
CA VAL A 121 15.41 -1.19 6.19
C VAL A 121 16.02 -1.65 7.52
N PRO A 122 16.39 -0.72 8.43
CA PRO A 122 16.81 -1.06 9.79
C PRO A 122 15.76 -1.87 10.56
N ASP A 123 16.20 -2.71 11.50
CA ASP A 123 15.29 -3.58 12.28
C ASP A 123 14.24 -2.78 13.05
N ALA A 124 14.58 -1.61 13.59
CA ALA A 124 13.63 -0.73 14.28
C ALA A 124 12.54 -0.19 13.32
N VAL A 125 12.91 0.15 12.08
CA VAL A 125 11.95 0.55 11.04
C VAL A 125 11.07 -0.63 10.68
N ARG A 126 11.67 -1.80 10.45
CA ARG A 126 10.95 -3.03 10.14
C ARG A 126 9.92 -3.37 11.20
N ALA A 127 10.30 -3.32 12.48
CA ALA A 127 9.39 -3.57 13.59
C ALA A 127 8.19 -2.61 13.61
N ALA A 128 8.41 -1.32 13.32
CA ALA A 128 7.33 -0.33 13.24
C ALA A 128 6.36 -0.58 12.07
N LEU A 129 6.81 -1.27 11.01
CA LEU A 129 5.99 -1.57 9.83
C LEU A 129 5.17 -2.85 9.99
N VAL A 130 5.66 -3.83 10.75
CA VAL A 130 5.04 -5.16 10.90
C VAL A 130 3.61 -5.06 11.40
N ASP A 131 3.35 -4.35 12.49
CA ASP A 131 2.01 -4.23 13.08
C ASP A 131 0.96 -3.67 12.11
N ARG A 132 1.34 -2.72 11.26
CA ARG A 132 0.41 -2.14 10.28
C ARG A 132 0.18 -3.08 9.12
N ARG A 133 1.22 -3.79 8.69
CA ARG A 133 1.12 -4.82 7.66
C ARG A 133 0.25 -5.98 8.12
N ASP A 134 0.45 -6.48 9.33
CA ASP A 134 -0.34 -7.57 9.89
C ASP A 134 -1.83 -7.20 9.93
N ARG A 135 -2.16 -5.96 10.31
CA ARG A 135 -3.55 -5.47 10.25
C ARG A 135 -4.11 -5.44 8.83
N PHE A 136 -3.31 -5.06 7.84
CA PHE A 136 -3.74 -5.12 6.44
C PHE A 136 -3.98 -6.55 5.96
N GLU A 137 -3.11 -7.49 6.34
CA GLU A 137 -3.26 -8.91 6.01
C GLU A 137 -4.48 -9.56 6.68
N MET A 138 -4.93 -9.03 7.83
CA MET A 138 -6.17 -9.51 8.50
C MET A 138 -7.40 -9.35 7.60
N LEU A 139 -7.46 -8.34 6.75
CA LEU A 139 -8.55 -8.16 5.80
C LEU A 139 -8.67 -9.37 4.86
N PHE A 140 -7.57 -9.83 4.29
CA PHE A 140 -7.56 -11.03 3.44
C PHE A 140 -7.78 -12.31 4.24
N ARG A 141 -7.32 -12.39 5.48
CA ARG A 141 -7.63 -13.51 6.38
C ARG A 141 -9.14 -13.63 6.58
N ASP A 142 -9.82 -12.54 6.83
CA ASP A 142 -11.25 -12.52 7.08
C ASP A 142 -12.05 -12.85 5.79
N LEU A 143 -11.63 -12.39 4.63
CA LEU A 143 -12.19 -12.77 3.33
C LEU A 143 -12.04 -14.28 3.09
N VAL A 144 -10.85 -14.85 3.28
CA VAL A 144 -10.58 -16.29 3.09
C VAL A 144 -11.33 -17.14 4.12
N ALA A 145 -11.56 -16.63 5.33
CA ALA A 145 -12.34 -17.34 6.34
C ALA A 145 -13.79 -17.58 5.93
N MET A 146 -14.36 -16.71 5.09
CA MET A 146 -15.74 -16.81 4.61
C MET A 146 -15.90 -17.70 3.36
N LEU A 147 -14.80 -18.12 2.72
CA LEU A 147 -14.88 -18.95 1.52
C LEU A 147 -15.33 -20.38 1.86
N PRO A 148 -16.17 -21.01 1.02
CA PRO A 148 -16.53 -22.41 1.14
C PRO A 148 -15.40 -23.32 0.63
N LEU A 149 -14.26 -23.30 1.34
CA LEU A 149 -13.10 -24.14 1.01
C LEU A 149 -13.23 -25.53 1.63
N PRO A 150 -12.74 -26.58 0.95
CA PRO A 150 -12.58 -27.90 1.52
C PRO A 150 -11.83 -27.87 2.86
N THR A 151 -12.17 -28.79 3.76
CA THR A 151 -11.63 -28.81 5.13
C THR A 151 -10.15 -29.21 5.22
N ASP A 152 -9.63 -29.84 4.19
CA ASP A 152 -8.22 -30.23 4.03
C ASP A 152 -7.33 -29.11 3.49
N ILE A 153 -7.92 -27.97 3.09
CA ILE A 153 -7.16 -26.78 2.67
C ILE A 153 -6.84 -25.89 3.88
N ASP A 154 -5.55 -25.75 4.16
CA ASP A 154 -5.07 -24.77 5.15
C ASP A 154 -5.29 -23.33 4.64
N ARG A 155 -6.17 -22.61 5.34
CA ARG A 155 -6.56 -21.23 4.96
C ARG A 155 -5.42 -20.24 5.04
N SER A 156 -4.42 -20.48 5.88
CA SER A 156 -3.23 -19.61 6.00
C SER A 156 -2.30 -19.81 4.81
N ILE A 157 -2.09 -21.07 4.39
CA ILE A 157 -1.32 -21.38 3.18
C ILE A 157 -2.04 -20.82 1.96
N TYR A 158 -3.34 -21.04 1.83
CA TYR A 158 -4.17 -20.51 0.75
C TYR A 158 -4.01 -18.98 0.63
N ARG A 159 -4.23 -18.25 1.73
CA ARG A 159 -4.08 -16.80 1.78
C ARG A 159 -2.66 -16.34 1.38
N ASN A 160 -1.63 -17.00 1.92
CA ASN A 160 -0.24 -16.63 1.66
C ASN A 160 0.14 -16.86 0.19
N LEU A 161 -0.31 -17.93 -0.44
CA LEU A 161 -0.11 -18.19 -1.86
C LEU A 161 -0.83 -17.12 -2.70
N LEU A 162 -2.09 -16.81 -2.40
CA LEU A 162 -2.86 -15.79 -3.08
C LEU A 162 -2.17 -14.42 -3.00
N LEU A 163 -1.84 -13.96 -1.79
CA LEU A 163 -1.19 -12.66 -1.59
C LEU A 163 0.20 -12.62 -2.23
N SER A 164 0.95 -13.72 -2.23
CA SER A 164 2.24 -13.79 -2.90
C SER A 164 2.11 -13.53 -4.41
N GLN A 165 1.10 -14.13 -5.06
CA GLN A 165 0.85 -13.90 -6.49
C GLN A 165 0.41 -12.47 -6.78
N LEU A 166 -0.46 -11.91 -5.95
CA LEU A 166 -0.93 -10.54 -6.12
C LEU A 166 0.19 -9.52 -5.90
N ASN A 167 1.01 -9.72 -4.86
CA ASN A 167 2.10 -8.79 -4.51
C ASN A 167 3.27 -8.82 -5.52
N SER A 168 3.48 -9.94 -6.21
CA SER A 168 4.49 -10.05 -7.28
C SER A 168 3.94 -9.75 -8.68
N ALA A 169 2.70 -9.24 -8.80
CA ALA A 169 2.06 -9.03 -10.10
C ALA A 169 2.87 -8.14 -11.04
N ALA A 170 3.53 -7.12 -10.51
CA ALA A 170 4.39 -6.24 -11.31
C ALA A 170 5.56 -6.97 -11.99
N ASP A 171 6.01 -8.12 -11.45
CA ASP A 171 7.14 -8.88 -11.97
C ASP A 171 6.76 -9.75 -13.19
N TRP A 172 5.51 -10.22 -13.26
CA TRP A 172 5.06 -11.17 -14.28
C TRP A 172 3.96 -10.66 -15.21
N VAL A 173 3.25 -9.58 -14.85
CA VAL A 173 2.24 -8.96 -15.71
C VAL A 173 2.91 -8.16 -16.82
N ARG A 174 2.45 -8.38 -18.04
CA ARG A 174 2.87 -7.59 -19.20
C ARG A 174 1.85 -6.48 -19.45
N PRO A 175 2.26 -5.20 -19.45
CA PRO A 175 1.37 -4.08 -19.72
C PRO A 175 0.61 -4.23 -21.03
N GLY A 176 -0.66 -3.83 -21.04
CA GLY A 176 -1.50 -3.75 -22.24
C GLY A 176 -2.13 -5.07 -22.71
N ARG A 177 -1.83 -6.21 -22.06
CA ARG A 177 -2.45 -7.50 -22.43
C ARG A 177 -3.80 -7.71 -21.74
N LEU A 178 -3.86 -7.48 -20.45
CA LEU A 178 -5.05 -7.64 -19.62
C LEU A 178 -5.14 -6.48 -18.62
N THR A 179 -6.34 -6.09 -18.25
CA THR A 179 -6.60 -5.16 -17.15
C THR A 179 -6.39 -5.83 -15.80
N ALA A 180 -6.19 -5.04 -14.74
CA ALA A 180 -6.08 -5.54 -13.37
C ALA A 180 -7.30 -6.41 -12.99
N ARG A 181 -8.49 -6.01 -13.41
CA ARG A 181 -9.73 -6.75 -13.18
C ARG A 181 -9.73 -8.11 -13.88
N GLU A 182 -9.35 -8.16 -15.16
CA GLU A 182 -9.28 -9.43 -15.91
C GLU A 182 -8.23 -10.37 -15.29
N ILE A 183 -7.11 -9.85 -14.81
CA ILE A 183 -6.10 -10.62 -14.10
C ILE A 183 -6.68 -11.15 -12.78
N ALA A 184 -7.38 -10.32 -12.00
CA ALA A 184 -8.03 -10.73 -10.76
C ALA A 184 -9.03 -11.87 -10.98
N THR A 185 -9.86 -11.76 -12.02
CA THR A 185 -10.80 -12.83 -12.41
C THR A 185 -10.07 -14.13 -12.72
N GLN A 186 -8.93 -14.10 -13.45
CA GLN A 186 -8.16 -15.30 -13.75
C GLN A 186 -7.50 -15.88 -12.47
N VAL A 187 -6.94 -15.03 -11.61
CA VAL A 187 -6.38 -15.47 -10.32
C VAL A 187 -7.48 -16.10 -9.46
N ALA A 188 -8.64 -15.45 -9.33
CA ALA A 188 -9.75 -15.98 -8.57
C ALA A 188 -10.22 -17.35 -9.10
N ARG A 189 -10.26 -17.57 -10.42
CA ARG A 189 -10.58 -18.86 -11.02
C ARG A 189 -9.57 -19.95 -10.67
N VAL A 190 -8.28 -19.65 -10.65
CA VAL A 190 -7.23 -20.62 -10.27
C VAL A 190 -7.36 -21.02 -8.81
N PHE A 191 -7.73 -20.08 -7.94
CA PHE A 191 -7.89 -20.30 -6.51
C PHE A 191 -9.29 -20.80 -6.10
N ARG A 192 -10.26 -20.74 -7.01
CA ARG A 192 -11.62 -21.19 -6.71
C ARG A 192 -11.68 -22.70 -6.68
N HIS A 193 -12.17 -23.23 -5.58
CA HIS A 193 -12.52 -24.64 -5.44
C HIS A 193 -14.03 -24.82 -5.68
N PRO A 194 -14.46 -25.97 -6.26
CA PRO A 194 -15.88 -26.30 -6.30
C PRO A 194 -16.44 -26.35 -4.89
N ASP A 195 -17.72 -26.00 -4.75
CA ASP A 195 -18.40 -26.09 -3.46
C ASP A 195 -18.38 -27.55 -3.00
N PRO A 196 -17.93 -27.85 -1.76
CA PRO A 196 -17.96 -29.23 -1.25
C PRO A 196 -19.37 -29.82 -1.12
N ALA A 197 -20.42 -29.02 -1.35
CA ALA A 197 -21.82 -29.45 -1.37
C ALA A 197 -22.34 -29.79 -2.79
N GLU A 198 -21.58 -29.55 -3.86
CA GLU A 198 -21.84 -30.02 -5.22
C GLU A 198 -21.10 -31.34 -5.50
#